data_049f0f4d0825bc9e51be814703762e90
#
_entry.id   049f0f4d0825bc9e51be814703762e90
#
_cell.length_a   1.000
_cell.length_b   1.000
_cell.length_c   1.000
_cell.angle_alpha   90.00
_cell.angle_beta   90.00
_cell.angle_gamma   90.00
#
_symmetry.space_group_name_H-M   'P 1'
#
loop_
_entity.id
_entity.type
_entity.pdbx_description
1 polymer ?
#
loop_
_entity_poly.entity_id
_entity_poly.type
_entity_poly.pdbx_seq_one_letter_code
_entity_poly.pdbx_strand_id
1 'polypeptide(L)'
;SGLEIMEHIDKLAVLGFSEVIKHLPFLINVMGESLGKLREVRPDRIILIDYPGFNLRLAKNCNGLRIPITYFILPQLWAWKQKRIRFFHQYIDQALSIFPFEEDWFEKRGVPTNYVGHPFTEIGDIKTSRKAFVKKHKIFEDQKILTLLPGSRQQEIDRHLPIYLSALKEIQKEENLKIVIAKAPGVTLPDLDSE
;
A
#
# COMPACT_ATOMS: atom_id res chain seq x y z
N SER A 1 13.92 -2.51 18.04
CA SER A 1 14.29 -3.05 16.73
C SER A 1 15.44 -2.22 16.22
N GLY A 2 16.49 -2.81 15.69
CA GLY A 2 17.66 -2.10 15.13
C GLY A 2 17.42 -1.48 13.74
N LEU A 3 16.18 -1.03 13.47
CA LEU A 3 15.81 -0.42 12.19
C LEU A 3 16.26 1.06 12.17
N GLU A 4 17.11 1.42 11.23
CA GLU A 4 17.49 2.78 10.91
C GLU A 4 16.64 3.26 9.72
N ILE A 5 15.85 4.32 9.91
CA ILE A 5 14.99 4.88 8.87
C ILE A 5 15.76 5.97 8.13
N MET A 6 16.03 5.78 6.85
CA MET A 6 16.63 6.79 5.97
C MET A 6 15.62 7.85 5.54
N GLU A 7 14.40 7.41 5.16
CA GLU A 7 13.33 8.31 4.73
C GLU A 7 11.96 7.76 5.12
N HIS A 8 11.03 8.64 5.49
CA HIS A 8 9.70 8.22 5.93
C HIS A 8 8.76 8.01 4.74
N ILE A 9 7.88 6.98 4.84
CA ILE A 9 6.93 6.61 3.78
C ILE A 9 6.00 7.76 3.37
N ASP A 10 5.64 8.65 4.29
CA ASP A 10 4.75 9.78 4.01
C ASP A 10 5.30 10.70 2.93
N LYS A 11 6.64 10.84 2.85
CA LYS A 11 7.29 11.61 1.80
C LYS A 11 7.40 10.87 0.47
N LEU A 12 7.34 9.53 0.52
CA LEU A 12 7.41 8.67 -0.66
C LEU A 12 6.03 8.39 -1.27
N ALA A 13 4.96 8.53 -0.48
CA ALA A 13 3.56 8.26 -0.87
C ALA A 13 2.98 9.36 -1.77
N VAL A 14 3.64 9.65 -2.88
CA VAL A 14 3.18 10.64 -3.86
C VAL A 14 2.24 10.01 -4.87
N LEU A 15 1.06 10.59 -5.02
CA LEU A 15 -0.04 10.07 -5.81
C LEU A 15 -0.66 11.14 -6.69
N GLY A 16 -0.40 11.01 -7.94
CA GLY A 16 -0.91 11.87 -9.00
C GLY A 16 0.16 12.09 -10.05
N PHE A 17 -0.20 12.04 -11.34
CA PHE A 17 0.79 12.14 -12.42
C PHE A 17 1.57 13.46 -12.35
N SER A 18 0.89 14.56 -12.01
CA SER A 18 1.51 15.89 -11.84
C SER A 18 2.39 15.98 -10.59
N GLU A 19 2.00 15.30 -9.51
CA GLU A 19 2.79 15.26 -8.27
C GLU A 19 4.04 14.41 -8.43
N VAL A 20 3.96 13.28 -9.13
CA VAL A 20 5.13 12.43 -9.44
C VAL A 20 6.21 13.23 -10.17
N ILE A 21 5.84 14.11 -11.10
CA ILE A 21 6.81 14.96 -11.82
C ILE A 21 7.49 15.95 -10.87
N LYS A 22 6.75 16.58 -9.97
CA LYS A 22 7.29 17.53 -8.99
C LYS A 22 8.22 16.84 -7.97
N HIS A 23 7.94 15.59 -7.62
CA HIS A 23 8.74 14.80 -6.67
C HIS A 23 9.87 14.00 -7.31
N LEU A 24 10.01 14.05 -8.64
CA LEU A 24 11.08 13.31 -9.33
C LEU A 24 12.49 13.64 -8.83
N PRO A 25 12.87 14.91 -8.59
CA PRO A 25 14.19 15.24 -8.02
C PRO A 25 14.41 14.60 -6.64
N PHE A 26 13.40 14.61 -5.78
CA PHE A 26 13.45 13.95 -4.47
C PHE A 26 13.66 12.43 -4.60
N LEU A 27 12.91 11.76 -5.48
CA LEU A 27 13.07 10.31 -5.71
C LEU A 27 14.45 9.97 -6.28
N ILE A 28 15.01 10.84 -7.11
CA ILE A 28 16.40 10.68 -7.63
C ILE A 28 17.41 10.80 -6.49
N ASN A 29 17.23 11.76 -5.59
CA ASN A 29 18.09 11.94 -4.42
C ASN A 29 18.04 10.71 -3.51
N VAL A 30 16.84 10.27 -3.13
CA VAL A 30 16.65 9.05 -2.31
C VAL A 30 17.28 7.82 -2.99
N MET A 31 17.17 7.71 -4.31
CA MET A 31 17.86 6.66 -5.08
C MET A 31 19.39 6.74 -4.92
N GLY A 32 19.94 7.94 -5.05
CA GLY A 32 21.38 8.18 -4.89
C GLY A 32 21.88 7.84 -3.49
N GLU A 33 21.19 8.32 -2.46
CA GLU A 33 21.48 8.03 -1.06
C GLU A 33 21.39 6.55 -0.74
N SER A 34 20.33 5.86 -1.21
CA SER A 34 20.17 4.42 -1.05
C SER A 34 21.35 3.64 -1.66
N LEU A 35 21.74 4.00 -2.89
CA LEU A 35 22.88 3.36 -3.55
C LEU A 35 24.21 3.66 -2.84
N GLY A 36 24.40 4.88 -2.33
CA GLY A 36 25.55 5.27 -1.52
C GLY A 36 25.65 4.40 -0.27
N LYS A 37 24.55 4.30 0.48
CA LYS A 37 24.49 3.49 1.70
C LYS A 37 24.73 2.00 1.44
N LEU A 38 24.15 1.45 0.37
CA LEU A 38 24.37 0.05 -0.02
C LEU A 38 25.82 -0.26 -0.40
N ARG A 39 26.55 0.70 -0.99
CA ARG A 39 27.97 0.56 -1.29
C ARG A 39 28.84 0.61 -0.03
N GLU A 40 28.47 1.48 0.91
CA GLU A 40 29.17 1.64 2.19
C GLU A 40 29.00 0.42 3.09
N VAL A 41 27.73 0.03 3.34
CA VAL A 41 27.35 -1.01 4.31
C VAL A 41 27.58 -2.41 3.76
N ARG A 42 27.43 -2.61 2.45
CA ARG A 42 27.48 -3.92 1.77
C ARG A 42 26.71 -5.00 2.52
N PRO A 43 25.38 -4.88 2.64
CA PRO A 43 24.57 -5.86 3.35
C PRO A 43 24.60 -7.23 2.66
N ASP A 44 24.35 -8.29 3.42
CA ASP A 44 24.29 -9.66 2.88
C ASP A 44 23.13 -9.85 1.92
N ARG A 45 22.06 -9.04 2.04
CA ARG A 45 20.86 -9.11 1.20
C ARG A 45 20.11 -7.78 1.18
N ILE A 46 19.52 -7.46 0.03
CA ILE A 46 18.59 -6.35 -0.14
C ILE A 46 17.18 -6.92 -0.19
N ILE A 47 16.25 -6.38 0.61
CA ILE A 47 14.83 -6.72 0.54
C ILE A 47 14.07 -5.52 0.00
N LEU A 48 13.47 -5.68 -1.17
CA LEU A 48 12.61 -4.69 -1.81
C LEU A 48 11.15 -5.05 -1.52
N ILE A 49 10.38 -4.09 -1.01
CA ILE A 49 8.99 -4.33 -0.63
C ILE A 49 8.09 -3.45 -1.49
N ASP A 50 7.18 -4.07 -2.28
CA ASP A 50 6.22 -3.35 -3.16
C ASP A 50 6.87 -2.21 -3.98
N TYR A 51 6.19 -1.11 -4.21
CA TYR A 51 6.63 0.13 -4.86
C TYR A 51 7.46 -0.06 -6.14
N PRO A 52 6.90 -0.75 -7.16
CA PRO A 52 7.66 -1.23 -8.31
C PRO A 52 8.23 -0.12 -9.20
N GLY A 53 7.68 1.08 -9.12
CA GLY A 53 8.19 2.24 -9.85
C GLY A 53 9.60 2.64 -9.44
N PHE A 54 9.91 2.53 -8.16
CA PHE A 54 11.20 2.84 -7.56
C PHE A 54 12.06 1.57 -7.44
N ASN A 55 11.54 0.53 -6.83
CA ASN A 55 12.28 -0.66 -6.45
C ASN A 55 12.87 -1.43 -7.63
N LEU A 56 12.17 -1.54 -8.77
CA LEU A 56 12.76 -2.18 -9.96
C LEU A 56 13.91 -1.37 -10.58
N ARG A 57 13.88 -0.04 -10.44
CA ARG A 57 15.02 0.79 -10.84
C ARG A 57 16.20 0.67 -9.87
N LEU A 58 15.91 0.62 -8.56
CA LEU A 58 16.94 0.38 -7.55
C LEU A 58 17.61 -0.97 -7.77
N ALA A 59 16.86 -2.06 -7.99
CA ALA A 59 17.39 -3.37 -8.32
C ALA A 59 18.35 -3.33 -9.52
N LYS A 60 17.93 -2.68 -10.61
CA LYS A 60 18.78 -2.49 -11.79
C LYS A 60 20.09 -1.78 -11.45
N ASN A 61 20.04 -0.71 -10.65
CA ASN A 61 21.22 0.08 -10.28
C ASN A 61 22.12 -0.66 -9.27
N CYS A 62 21.59 -1.62 -8.52
CA CYS A 62 22.34 -2.46 -7.59
C CYS A 62 23.06 -3.64 -8.26
N ASN A 63 22.79 -3.94 -9.54
CA ASN A 63 23.34 -5.12 -10.23
C ASN A 63 24.86 -5.27 -10.13
N GLY A 64 25.60 -4.15 -10.18
CA GLY A 64 27.06 -4.14 -10.05
C GLY A 64 27.59 -4.41 -8.63
N LEU A 65 26.73 -4.36 -7.61
CA LEU A 65 27.12 -4.59 -6.22
C LEU A 65 27.25 -6.08 -5.87
N ARG A 66 26.65 -6.97 -6.67
CA ARG A 66 26.58 -8.41 -6.44
C ARG A 66 26.00 -8.80 -5.08
N ILE A 67 25.03 -8.02 -4.61
CA ILE A 67 24.29 -8.30 -3.37
C ILE A 67 22.97 -8.97 -3.78
N PRO A 68 22.60 -10.13 -3.23
CA PRO A 68 21.35 -10.80 -3.55
C PRO A 68 20.14 -9.93 -3.22
N ILE A 69 19.14 -9.93 -4.11
CA ILE A 69 17.92 -9.12 -3.98
C ILE A 69 16.70 -10.02 -3.84
N THR A 70 15.98 -9.88 -2.73
CA THR A 70 14.65 -10.45 -2.52
C THR A 70 13.60 -9.38 -2.81
N TYR A 71 12.59 -9.72 -3.58
CA TYR A 71 11.43 -8.86 -3.81
C TYR A 71 10.21 -9.43 -3.11
N PHE A 72 9.66 -8.71 -2.14
CA PHE A 72 8.47 -9.06 -1.38
C PHE A 72 7.30 -8.16 -1.77
N ILE A 73 6.09 -8.69 -1.83
CA ILE A 73 4.88 -8.05 -2.35
C ILE A 73 5.07 -7.69 -3.83
N LEU A 74 4.88 -8.71 -4.67
CA LEU A 74 5.17 -8.60 -6.11
C LEU A 74 4.23 -7.60 -6.80
N PRO A 75 4.73 -6.88 -7.82
CA PRO A 75 3.87 -6.02 -8.61
C PRO A 75 2.87 -6.83 -9.42
N GLN A 76 1.66 -6.33 -9.58
CA GLN A 76 0.58 -6.99 -10.32
C GLN A 76 0.86 -7.05 -11.84
N LEU A 77 1.97 -7.69 -12.22
CA LEU A 77 2.36 -7.82 -13.64
C LEU A 77 1.37 -8.65 -14.44
N TRP A 78 0.61 -9.50 -13.79
CA TRP A 78 -0.47 -10.28 -14.38
C TRP A 78 -1.62 -9.40 -14.89
N ALA A 79 -1.85 -8.23 -14.29
CA ALA A 79 -2.89 -7.29 -14.69
C ALA A 79 -2.40 -6.26 -15.73
N TRP A 80 -1.16 -5.76 -15.58
CA TRP A 80 -0.64 -4.69 -16.43
C TRP A 80 0.89 -4.64 -16.43
N LYS A 81 1.47 -4.04 -17.50
CA LYS A 81 2.92 -3.87 -17.67
C LYS A 81 3.72 -5.19 -17.59
N GLN A 82 3.20 -6.29 -18.11
CA GLN A 82 3.82 -7.63 -18.10
C GLN A 82 5.29 -7.63 -18.56
N LYS A 83 5.68 -6.73 -19.48
CA LYS A 83 7.06 -6.60 -19.94
C LYS A 83 8.08 -6.33 -18.82
N ARG A 84 7.62 -5.90 -17.62
CA ARG A 84 8.49 -5.71 -16.45
C ARG A 84 9.01 -7.01 -15.86
N ILE A 85 8.48 -8.16 -16.24
CA ILE A 85 8.99 -9.48 -15.85
C ILE A 85 10.49 -9.63 -16.13
N ARG A 86 11.00 -8.99 -17.19
CA ARG A 86 12.44 -8.96 -17.52
C ARG A 86 13.34 -8.44 -16.39
N PHE A 87 12.83 -7.54 -15.52
CA PHE A 87 13.60 -7.05 -14.37
C PHE A 87 13.78 -8.13 -13.32
N PHE A 88 12.78 -9.00 -13.16
CA PHE A 88 12.88 -10.14 -12.26
C PHE A 88 13.94 -11.11 -12.76
N HIS A 89 13.94 -11.47 -14.04
CA HIS A 89 14.99 -12.33 -14.61
C HIS A 89 16.41 -11.77 -14.49
N GLN A 90 16.55 -10.46 -14.54
CA GLN A 90 17.87 -9.82 -14.60
C GLN A 90 18.42 -9.40 -13.24
N TYR A 91 17.56 -9.08 -12.28
CA TYR A 91 17.99 -8.36 -11.08
C TYR A 91 17.42 -8.90 -9.77
N ILE A 92 16.48 -9.85 -9.80
CA ILE A 92 15.83 -10.37 -8.59
C ILE A 92 16.22 -11.84 -8.41
N ASP A 93 16.85 -12.15 -7.28
CA ASP A 93 17.29 -13.51 -6.97
C ASP A 93 16.18 -14.33 -6.31
N GLN A 94 15.25 -13.68 -5.62
CA GLN A 94 14.14 -14.33 -4.95
C GLN A 94 12.88 -13.47 -5.02
N ALA A 95 11.79 -14.04 -5.47
CA ALA A 95 10.46 -13.42 -5.51
C ALA A 95 9.54 -14.06 -4.46
N LEU A 96 8.93 -13.22 -3.62
CA LEU A 96 8.01 -13.65 -2.55
C LEU A 96 6.63 -13.04 -2.79
N SER A 97 5.65 -13.88 -3.14
CA SER A 97 4.28 -13.46 -3.42
C SER A 97 3.39 -13.52 -2.18
N ILE A 98 2.39 -12.65 -2.14
CA ILE A 98 1.36 -12.61 -1.09
C ILE A 98 0.02 -13.19 -1.56
N PHE A 99 -0.12 -13.49 -2.84
CA PHE A 99 -1.31 -14.14 -3.40
C PHE A 99 -0.93 -15.51 -4.01
N PRO A 100 -1.70 -16.59 -3.73
CA PRO A 100 -1.34 -17.94 -4.19
C PRO A 100 -1.19 -18.05 -5.70
N PHE A 101 -2.06 -17.37 -6.47
CA PHE A 101 -2.05 -17.44 -7.94
C PHE A 101 -0.86 -16.73 -8.59
N GLU A 102 -0.17 -15.85 -7.87
CA GLU A 102 1.00 -15.14 -8.39
C GLU A 102 2.20 -16.07 -8.53
N GLU A 103 2.39 -17.01 -7.60
CA GLU A 103 3.44 -18.03 -7.68
C GLU A 103 3.39 -18.74 -9.04
N ASP A 104 2.26 -19.35 -9.37
CA ASP A 104 2.03 -19.99 -10.65
C ASP A 104 2.26 -19.07 -11.86
N TRP A 105 1.81 -17.82 -11.74
CA TRP A 105 1.90 -16.86 -12.83
C TRP A 105 3.35 -16.46 -13.15
N PHE A 106 4.17 -16.24 -12.12
CA PHE A 106 5.58 -15.90 -12.24
C PHE A 106 6.41 -17.11 -12.66
N GLU A 107 6.18 -18.29 -12.08
CA GLU A 107 6.88 -19.53 -12.41
C GLU A 107 6.69 -19.94 -13.87
N LYS A 108 5.46 -19.87 -14.40
CA LYS A 108 5.17 -20.09 -15.84
C LYS A 108 5.93 -19.15 -16.75
N ARG A 109 6.49 -18.08 -16.22
CA ARG A 109 7.33 -17.11 -16.95
C ARG A 109 8.80 -17.19 -16.58
N GLY A 110 9.21 -18.27 -15.90
CA GLY A 110 10.60 -18.57 -15.57
C GLY A 110 11.17 -17.73 -14.42
N VAL A 111 10.33 -17.15 -13.57
CA VAL A 111 10.74 -16.46 -12.34
C VAL A 111 10.39 -17.33 -11.13
N PRO A 112 11.39 -17.98 -10.50
CA PRO A 112 11.17 -18.74 -9.28
C PRO A 112 10.53 -17.89 -8.19
N THR A 113 9.36 -18.31 -7.70
CA THR A 113 8.55 -17.51 -6.79
C THR A 113 8.02 -18.41 -5.67
N ASN A 114 8.03 -17.91 -4.44
CA ASN A 114 7.44 -18.61 -3.29
C ASN A 114 6.24 -17.82 -2.77
N TYR A 115 5.11 -18.47 -2.62
CA TYR A 115 3.98 -17.92 -1.90
C TYR A 115 4.24 -17.97 -0.39
N VAL A 116 4.21 -16.80 0.27
CA VAL A 116 4.52 -16.68 1.71
C VAL A 116 3.32 -16.24 2.55
N GLY A 117 2.16 -16.06 1.94
CA GLY A 117 0.97 -15.56 2.61
C GLY A 117 0.87 -14.03 2.64
N HIS A 118 -0.34 -13.54 2.91
CA HIS A 118 -0.60 -12.11 3.00
C HIS A 118 -0.30 -11.60 4.41
N PRO A 119 0.45 -10.50 4.60
CA PRO A 119 0.82 -9.98 5.93
C PRO A 119 -0.38 -9.73 6.86
N PHE A 120 -1.54 -9.40 6.28
CA PHE A 120 -2.75 -9.17 7.07
C PHE A 120 -3.33 -10.43 7.72
N THR A 121 -2.92 -11.63 7.32
CA THR A 121 -3.35 -12.88 7.99
C THR A 121 -2.73 -13.02 9.38
N GLU A 122 -1.61 -12.33 9.64
CA GLU A 122 -0.94 -12.32 10.94
C GLU A 122 -1.48 -11.24 11.89
N ILE A 123 -2.31 -10.32 11.37
CA ILE A 123 -3.02 -9.36 12.21
C ILE A 123 -4.07 -10.15 13.00
N GLY A 124 -3.79 -10.42 14.26
CA GLY A 124 -4.64 -11.20 15.13
C GLY A 124 -6.09 -10.70 15.20
N ASP A 125 -6.95 -11.46 15.85
CA ASP A 125 -8.37 -11.19 15.96
C ASP A 125 -8.70 -9.76 16.37
N ILE A 126 -9.78 -9.22 15.81
CA ILE A 126 -10.32 -7.92 16.18
C ILE A 126 -10.69 -7.95 17.66
N LYS A 127 -9.90 -7.26 18.48
CA LYS A 127 -10.06 -7.24 19.94
C LYS A 127 -11.32 -6.51 20.42
N THR A 128 -11.99 -5.77 19.53
CA THR A 128 -13.16 -4.95 19.88
C THR A 128 -14.45 -5.66 19.48
N SER A 129 -15.26 -6.05 20.45
CA SER A 129 -16.60 -6.61 20.18
C SER A 129 -17.55 -5.53 19.65
N ARG A 130 -18.61 -5.93 18.90
CA ARG A 130 -19.68 -5.01 18.48
C ARG A 130 -20.24 -4.21 19.66
N LYS A 131 -20.48 -4.86 20.80
CA LYS A 131 -21.01 -4.22 22.01
C LYS A 131 -20.09 -3.12 22.54
N ALA A 132 -18.78 -3.36 22.58
CA ALA A 132 -17.81 -2.36 22.99
C ALA A 132 -17.73 -1.19 22.00
N PHE A 133 -17.82 -1.49 20.68
CA PHE A 133 -17.81 -0.47 19.62
C PHE A 133 -19.03 0.44 19.71
N VAL A 134 -20.25 -0.10 19.77
CA VAL A 134 -21.49 0.70 19.82
C VAL A 134 -21.54 1.55 21.09
N LYS A 135 -21.10 1.00 22.23
CA LYS A 135 -20.98 1.76 23.49
C LYS A 135 -20.00 2.93 23.37
N LYS A 136 -18.81 2.68 22.82
CA LYS A 136 -17.76 3.70 22.63
C LYS A 136 -18.24 4.85 21.74
N HIS A 137 -18.99 4.54 20.69
CA HIS A 137 -19.44 5.52 19.70
C HIS A 137 -20.86 6.02 19.93
N LYS A 138 -21.48 5.70 21.10
CA LYS A 138 -22.83 6.13 21.49
C LYS A 138 -23.87 5.78 20.43
N ILE A 139 -23.79 4.58 19.88
CA ILE A 139 -24.73 4.01 18.90
C ILE A 139 -25.75 3.17 19.68
N PHE A 140 -27.02 3.19 19.29
CA PHE A 140 -28.02 2.31 19.89
C PHE A 140 -27.76 0.85 19.46
N GLU A 141 -27.99 -0.12 20.36
CA GLU A 141 -27.65 -1.54 20.09
C GLU A 141 -28.41 -2.13 18.90
N ASP A 142 -29.65 -1.71 18.71
CA ASP A 142 -30.54 -2.11 17.62
C ASP A 142 -30.35 -1.31 16.31
N GLN A 143 -29.57 -0.23 16.36
CA GLN A 143 -29.35 0.62 15.21
C GLN A 143 -28.47 -0.06 14.16
N LYS A 144 -28.90 -0.04 12.91
CA LYS A 144 -28.06 -0.47 11.80
C LYS A 144 -26.89 0.49 11.61
N ILE A 145 -25.73 -0.07 11.30
CA ILE A 145 -24.50 0.70 11.03
C ILE A 145 -24.14 0.55 9.56
N LEU A 146 -24.00 1.67 8.87
CA LEU A 146 -23.42 1.72 7.54
C LEU A 146 -22.02 2.30 7.61
N THR A 147 -21.01 1.52 7.24
CA THR A 147 -19.62 1.95 7.23
C THR A 147 -19.21 2.42 5.86
N LEU A 148 -18.64 3.63 5.78
CA LEU A 148 -18.05 4.18 4.57
C LEU A 148 -16.54 4.02 4.59
N LEU A 149 -15.99 3.56 3.47
CA LEU A 149 -14.55 3.40 3.22
C LEU A 149 -14.18 4.28 2.01
N PRO A 150 -14.11 5.62 2.16
CA PRO A 150 -14.00 6.53 1.01
C PRO A 150 -12.61 6.51 0.35
N GLY A 151 -11.62 5.92 1.02
CA GLY A 151 -10.26 5.79 0.54
C GLY A 151 -9.23 6.08 1.61
N SER A 152 -7.97 5.81 1.29
CA SER A 152 -6.82 6.04 2.17
C SER A 152 -5.99 7.27 1.78
N ARG A 153 -6.38 7.97 0.72
CA ARG A 153 -5.65 9.11 0.13
C ARG A 153 -6.56 10.32 0.00
N GLN A 154 -6.02 11.52 0.17
CA GLN A 154 -6.82 12.74 0.10
C GLN A 154 -7.60 12.85 -1.21
N GLN A 155 -6.98 12.58 -2.35
CA GLN A 155 -7.67 12.64 -3.66
C GLN A 155 -8.81 11.62 -3.80
N GLU A 156 -8.71 10.45 -3.15
CA GLU A 156 -9.80 9.48 -3.10
C GLU A 156 -10.96 10.03 -2.26
N ILE A 157 -10.64 10.57 -1.08
CA ILE A 157 -11.62 11.22 -0.20
C ILE A 157 -12.36 12.34 -0.95
N ASP A 158 -11.62 13.26 -1.55
CA ASP A 158 -12.18 14.43 -2.25
C ASP A 158 -13.11 14.05 -3.40
N ARG A 159 -12.88 12.90 -4.04
CA ARG A 159 -13.69 12.40 -5.16
C ARG A 159 -14.86 11.52 -4.72
N HIS A 160 -14.64 10.63 -3.77
CA HIS A 160 -15.63 9.61 -3.42
C HIS A 160 -16.61 10.09 -2.35
N LEU A 161 -16.12 10.82 -1.34
CA LEU A 161 -16.94 11.18 -0.18
C LEU A 161 -18.16 12.03 -0.57
N PRO A 162 -18.09 13.04 -1.45
CA PRO A 162 -19.28 13.79 -1.87
C PRO A 162 -20.35 12.89 -2.51
N ILE A 163 -19.94 11.89 -3.30
CA ILE A 163 -20.85 10.95 -3.94
C ILE A 163 -21.51 10.08 -2.88
N TYR A 164 -20.74 9.58 -1.90
CA TYR A 164 -21.27 8.77 -0.82
C TYR A 164 -22.24 9.54 0.06
N LEU A 165 -21.93 10.80 0.40
CA LEU A 165 -22.82 11.65 1.19
C LEU A 165 -24.14 11.93 0.44
N SER A 166 -24.09 12.14 -0.85
CA SER A 166 -25.30 12.30 -1.66
C SER A 166 -26.17 11.03 -1.65
N ALA A 167 -25.57 9.85 -1.82
CA ALA A 167 -26.27 8.58 -1.74
C ALA A 167 -26.86 8.32 -0.34
N LEU A 168 -26.15 8.72 0.71
CA LEU A 168 -26.62 8.57 2.09
C LEU A 168 -27.89 9.38 2.36
N LYS A 169 -28.03 10.59 1.82
CA LYS A 169 -29.23 11.41 1.98
C LYS A 169 -30.47 10.68 1.46
N GLU A 170 -30.33 9.88 0.41
CA GLU A 170 -31.44 9.07 -0.12
C GLU A 170 -31.75 7.84 0.78
N ILE A 171 -30.70 7.11 1.19
CA ILE A 171 -30.86 5.90 2.00
C ILE A 171 -31.44 6.23 3.39
N GLN A 172 -31.05 7.34 3.99
CA GLN A 172 -31.54 7.76 5.31
C GLN A 172 -33.01 8.19 5.32
N LYS A 173 -33.63 8.43 4.16
CA LYS A 173 -35.08 8.65 4.08
C LYS A 173 -35.88 7.39 4.38
N GLU A 174 -35.30 6.22 4.12
CA GLU A 174 -35.97 4.93 4.23
C GLU A 174 -35.50 4.11 5.44
N GLU A 175 -34.26 4.35 5.91
CA GLU A 175 -33.59 3.54 6.93
C GLU A 175 -32.97 4.41 8.02
N ASN A 176 -33.21 4.05 9.28
CA ASN A 176 -32.54 4.66 10.43
C ASN A 176 -31.13 4.06 10.58
N LEU A 177 -30.16 4.70 9.96
CA LEU A 177 -28.78 4.24 9.93
C LEU A 177 -27.86 5.14 10.73
N LYS A 178 -26.93 4.53 11.47
CA LYS A 178 -25.75 5.23 11.98
C LYS A 178 -24.62 5.12 10.96
N ILE A 179 -24.16 6.26 10.48
CA ILE A 179 -23.04 6.31 9.54
C ILE A 179 -21.71 6.31 10.31
N VAL A 180 -20.79 5.47 9.89
CA VAL A 180 -19.42 5.42 10.42
C VAL A 180 -18.45 5.56 9.25
N ILE A 181 -17.58 6.55 9.31
CA ILE A 181 -16.57 6.78 8.27
C ILE A 181 -15.21 6.30 8.79
N ALA A 182 -14.61 5.34 8.09
CA ALA A 182 -13.25 4.90 8.39
C ALA A 182 -12.25 5.91 7.81
N LYS A 183 -11.63 6.68 8.68
CA LYS A 183 -10.62 7.69 8.33
C LYS A 183 -9.23 7.09 8.39
N ALA A 184 -8.52 7.08 7.27
CA ALA A 184 -7.11 6.70 7.25
C ALA A 184 -6.23 7.76 7.93
N PRO A 185 -5.07 7.39 8.50
CA PRO A 185 -4.08 8.35 8.97
C PRO A 185 -3.65 9.30 7.85
N GLY A 186 -3.41 10.57 8.19
CA GLY A 186 -2.90 11.56 7.24
C GLY A 186 -3.91 12.18 6.27
N VAL A 187 -5.18 11.72 6.25
CA VAL A 187 -6.24 12.37 5.45
C VAL A 187 -7.11 13.31 6.31
N THR A 188 -7.65 14.34 5.66
CA THR A 188 -8.59 15.28 6.26
C THR A 188 -9.99 15.01 5.71
N LEU A 189 -10.98 14.90 6.58
CA LEU A 189 -12.39 14.88 6.18
C LEU A 189 -12.92 16.31 6.19
N PRO A 190 -13.87 16.65 5.30
CA PRO A 190 -14.61 17.92 5.39
C PRO A 190 -15.41 17.95 6.69
N ASP A 191 -15.85 19.14 7.09
CA ASP A 191 -16.77 19.30 8.19
C ASP A 191 -18.12 18.66 7.82
N LEU A 192 -18.48 17.59 8.52
CA LEU A 192 -19.69 16.80 8.25
C LEU A 192 -20.87 17.21 9.12
N ASP A 193 -20.66 18.13 10.08
CA ASP A 193 -21.69 18.58 11.03
C ASP A 193 -22.48 19.78 10.50
N SER A 194 -22.16 20.26 9.28
CA SER A 194 -22.72 21.49 8.71
C SER A 194 -23.83 21.28 7.65
N GLU A 195 -24.31 20.03 7.44
CA GLU A 195 -25.39 19.76 6.48
C GLU A 195 -26.53 18.90 7.05
#